data_2633cbff748db1ccdff552c428b62c9f
#
_entry.id   2633cbff748db1ccdff552c428b62c9f
#
_cell.length_a   1.000
_cell.length_b   1.000
_cell.length_c   1.000
_cell.angle_alpha   90.00
_cell.angle_beta   90.00
_cell.angle_gamma   90.00
#
_symmetry.space_group_name_H-M   'P 1'
#
loop_
_entity.id
_entity.type
_entity.pdbx_description
1 polymer ?
#
loop_
_entity_poly.entity_id
_entity_poly.type
_entity_poly.pdbx_seq_one_letter_code
_entity_poly.pdbx_strand_id
1 'polypeptide(L)'
;MAVCLLRHFILSLDEKLRAKTLRNISLLAKVGMVLKEPESLKLDDGIFEIRTKVGTNLTRVLYFFYIGKKAVLTNGFVKKTQKTPKREIEKAKSYRDDFLKRSKKMNNKFEDFLNEQLKDPKVKKEYDTLEAKYALIESIILARKESYTKRIISINRHYTS
;
A
#
# COMPACT_ATOMS: atom_id res chain seq x y z
N MET A 1 15.91 3.77 -0.73
CA MET A 1 16.18 4.92 0.16
C MET A 1 15.09 5.14 1.22
N ALA A 2 13.79 5.18 0.90
CA ALA A 2 12.70 5.40 1.89
C ALA A 2 12.65 4.35 3.02
N VAL A 3 12.86 3.07 2.72
CA VAL A 3 12.87 1.98 3.72
C VAL A 3 13.98 2.17 4.75
N CYS A 4 15.13 2.70 4.35
CA CYS A 4 16.25 2.95 5.26
C CYS A 4 15.93 4.08 6.26
N LEU A 5 15.32 5.17 5.80
CA LEU A 5 14.97 6.32 6.64
C LEU A 5 13.86 5.99 7.66
N LEU A 6 12.82 5.25 7.25
CA LEU A 6 11.78 4.80 8.16
C LEU A 6 12.34 3.84 9.21
N ARG A 7 13.22 2.93 8.82
CA ARG A 7 13.90 2.02 9.75
C ARG A 7 14.68 2.79 10.82
N HIS A 8 15.48 3.79 10.43
CA HIS A 8 16.20 4.63 11.38
C HIS A 8 15.26 5.38 12.33
N PHE A 9 14.17 5.93 11.80
CA PHE A 9 13.15 6.58 12.63
C PHE A 9 12.57 5.61 13.66
N ILE A 10 12.14 4.41 13.25
CA ILE A 10 11.56 3.42 14.18
C ILE A 10 12.57 3.00 15.24
N LEU A 11 13.83 2.81 14.87
CA LEU A 11 14.90 2.45 15.81
C LEU A 11 15.26 3.57 16.79
N SER A 12 15.01 4.84 16.46
CA SER A 12 15.23 5.98 17.36
C SER A 12 14.15 6.16 18.43
N LEU A 13 13.03 5.44 18.33
CA LEU A 13 11.95 5.50 19.32
C LEU A 13 12.30 4.69 20.57
N ASP A 14 11.77 5.15 21.73
CA ASP A 14 11.80 4.33 22.95
C ASP A 14 11.05 3.00 22.75
N GLU A 15 11.35 2.01 23.57
CA GLU A 15 10.86 0.63 23.40
C GLU A 15 9.33 0.53 23.33
N LYS A 16 8.61 1.24 24.22
CA LYS A 16 7.14 1.19 24.29
C LYS A 16 6.52 1.81 23.05
N LEU A 17 7.04 2.97 22.65
CA LEU A 17 6.54 3.69 21.46
C LEU A 17 6.89 2.93 20.17
N ARG A 18 8.07 2.33 20.09
CA ARG A 18 8.52 1.47 19.00
C ARG A 18 7.62 0.25 18.86
N ALA A 19 7.40 -0.50 19.95
CA ALA A 19 6.55 -1.69 19.95
C ALA A 19 5.13 -1.36 19.49
N LYS A 20 4.53 -0.27 20.00
CA LYS A 20 3.18 0.16 19.62
C LYS A 20 3.13 0.64 18.16
N THR A 21 4.16 1.33 17.68
CA THR A 21 4.25 1.76 16.27
C THR A 21 4.32 0.57 15.34
N LEU A 22 5.16 -0.42 15.64
CA LEU A 22 5.27 -1.66 14.88
C LEU A 22 3.96 -2.45 14.87
N ARG A 23 3.26 -2.50 16.02
CA ARG A 23 1.94 -3.15 16.10
C ARG A 23 0.90 -2.47 15.22
N ASN A 24 0.86 -1.14 15.18
CA ASN A 24 -0.04 -0.39 14.31
C ASN A 24 0.29 -0.60 12.83
N ILE A 25 1.57 -0.68 12.46
CA ILE A 25 2.00 -1.04 11.10
C ILE A 25 1.56 -2.46 10.75
N SER A 26 1.72 -3.42 11.67
CA SER A 26 1.27 -4.80 11.48
C SER A 26 -0.25 -4.89 11.33
N LEU A 27 -1.00 -4.08 12.07
CA LEU A 27 -2.45 -3.98 11.92
C LEU A 27 -2.82 -3.45 10.52
N LEU A 28 -2.18 -2.37 10.05
CA LEU A 28 -2.37 -1.86 8.69
C LEU A 28 -2.10 -2.95 7.63
N ALA A 29 -1.03 -3.74 7.80
CA ALA A 29 -0.71 -4.81 6.88
C ALA A 29 -1.79 -5.90 6.81
N LYS A 30 -2.48 -6.17 7.92
CA LYS A 30 -3.55 -7.17 8.02
C LYS A 30 -4.88 -6.67 7.45
N VAL A 31 -5.30 -5.46 7.84
CA VAL A 31 -6.65 -4.97 7.51
C VAL A 31 -6.66 -4.02 6.30
N GLY A 32 -5.51 -3.47 5.92
CA GLY A 32 -5.37 -2.62 4.73
C GLY A 32 -6.23 -1.36 4.77
N MET A 33 -6.97 -1.10 3.71
CA MET A 33 -7.79 0.11 3.52
C MET A 33 -8.95 0.26 4.52
N VAL A 34 -9.28 -0.77 5.27
CA VAL A 34 -10.35 -0.74 6.29
C VAL A 34 -9.88 -0.03 7.57
N LEU A 35 -8.55 0.12 7.76
CA LEU A 35 -8.01 0.82 8.91
C LEU A 35 -8.41 2.31 8.88
N LYS A 36 -9.13 2.74 9.91
CA LYS A 36 -9.63 4.10 10.09
C LYS A 36 -9.17 4.69 11.42
N GLU A 37 -9.73 5.83 11.78
CA GLU A 37 -9.52 6.45 13.09
C GLU A 37 -9.93 5.51 14.23
N PRO A 38 -9.21 5.54 15.36
CA PRO A 38 -8.16 6.51 15.70
C PRO A 38 -6.74 6.16 15.20
N GLU A 39 -6.49 4.94 14.68
CA GLU A 39 -5.15 4.44 14.32
C GLU A 39 -4.65 5.01 13.01
N SER A 40 -5.54 5.31 12.06
CA SER A 40 -5.18 5.87 10.76
C SER A 40 -6.08 7.03 10.36
N LEU A 41 -5.49 8.03 9.69
CA LEU A 41 -6.19 9.17 9.12
C LEU A 41 -5.74 9.42 7.68
N LYS A 42 -6.70 9.67 6.80
CA LYS A 42 -6.41 10.20 5.46
C LYS A 42 -6.01 11.67 5.58
N LEU A 43 -4.90 12.05 5.00
CA LEU A 43 -4.40 13.42 4.96
C LEU A 43 -4.79 14.08 3.63
N ASP A 44 -3.86 14.20 2.71
CA ASP A 44 -3.99 14.91 1.46
C ASP A 44 -3.44 14.05 0.31
N ASP A 45 -4.04 14.16 -0.88
CA ASP A 45 -3.56 13.56 -2.13
C ASP A 45 -3.18 12.07 -2.00
N GLY A 46 -4.06 11.28 -1.35
CA GLY A 46 -3.84 9.84 -1.19
C GLY A 46 -2.75 9.44 -0.21
N ILE A 47 -2.20 10.38 0.56
CA ILE A 47 -1.33 10.13 1.69
C ILE A 47 -2.18 9.92 2.95
N PHE A 48 -1.79 8.94 3.74
CA PHE A 48 -2.39 8.58 5.01
C PHE A 48 -1.34 8.62 6.12
N GLU A 49 -1.78 8.73 7.37
CA GLU A 49 -0.90 8.62 8.54
C GLU A 49 -1.35 7.50 9.48
N ILE A 50 -0.40 6.71 9.97
CA ILE A 50 -0.58 5.86 11.15
C ILE A 50 -0.29 6.71 12.38
N ARG A 51 -1.21 6.66 13.34
CA ARG A 51 -1.14 7.40 14.59
C ARG A 51 -0.73 6.48 15.73
N THR A 52 0.33 6.83 16.44
CA THR A 52 0.74 6.12 17.65
C THR A 52 0.90 7.10 18.80
N LYS A 53 0.29 6.76 19.94
CA LYS A 53 0.35 7.54 21.18
C LYS A 53 0.73 6.62 22.33
N VAL A 54 1.75 7.01 23.10
CA VAL A 54 2.16 6.39 24.38
C VAL A 54 2.41 7.52 25.38
N GLY A 55 1.56 7.63 26.40
CA GLY A 55 1.60 8.78 27.31
C GLY A 55 1.41 10.10 26.55
N THR A 56 2.37 11.00 26.67
CA THR A 56 2.42 12.29 25.95
C THR A 56 3.12 12.20 24.60
N ASN A 57 3.84 11.12 24.33
CA ASN A 57 4.60 10.95 23.10
C ASN A 57 3.69 10.52 21.93
N LEU A 58 3.77 11.27 20.85
CA LEU A 58 2.98 11.07 19.65
C LEU A 58 3.91 10.84 18.46
N THR A 59 3.71 9.76 17.71
CA THR A 59 4.39 9.55 16.43
C THR A 59 3.41 9.41 15.28
N ARG A 60 3.91 9.72 14.10
CA ARG A 60 3.21 9.52 12.82
C ARG A 60 4.11 8.78 11.86
N VAL A 61 3.54 7.81 11.17
CA VAL A 61 4.17 7.15 10.02
C VAL A 61 3.27 7.39 8.82
N LEU A 62 3.80 8.01 7.78
CA LEU A 62 3.05 8.32 6.57
C LEU A 62 3.13 7.15 5.60
N TYR A 63 2.04 6.94 4.84
CA TYR A 63 1.95 5.87 3.87
C TYR A 63 0.95 6.20 2.76
N PHE A 64 0.99 5.42 1.69
CA PHE A 64 0.00 5.44 0.61
C PHE A 64 -0.34 4.02 0.18
N PHE A 65 -1.47 3.83 -0.51
CA PHE A 65 -1.83 2.55 -1.10
C PHE A 65 -1.36 2.44 -2.54
N TYR A 66 -0.77 1.30 -2.87
CA TYR A 66 -0.29 0.95 -4.20
C TYR A 66 -0.90 -0.37 -4.64
N ILE A 67 -1.37 -0.45 -5.88
CA ILE A 67 -2.02 -1.60 -6.53
C ILE A 67 -2.92 -2.38 -5.55
N GLY A 68 -4.16 -1.94 -5.44
CA GLY A 68 -5.18 -2.56 -4.60
C GLY A 68 -4.99 -2.27 -3.11
N LYS A 69 -4.45 -3.22 -2.35
CA LYS A 69 -4.41 -3.15 -0.87
C LYS A 69 -3.01 -3.02 -0.26
N LYS A 70 -1.96 -2.92 -1.08
CA LYS A 70 -0.59 -2.84 -0.57
C LYS A 70 -0.30 -1.45 -0.03
N ALA A 71 -0.06 -1.32 1.28
CA ALA A 71 0.38 -0.10 1.89
C ALA A 71 1.90 0.05 1.75
N VAL A 72 2.34 1.20 1.23
CA VAL A 72 3.77 1.56 1.11
C VAL A 72 4.06 2.66 2.11
N LEU A 73 4.89 2.34 3.10
CA LEU A 73 5.32 3.28 4.13
C LEU A 73 6.39 4.22 3.58
N THR A 74 6.33 5.50 3.94
CA THR A 74 7.24 6.53 3.42
C THR A 74 8.19 7.06 4.50
N ASN A 75 7.73 7.93 5.37
CA ASN A 75 8.52 8.56 6.43
C ASN A 75 7.76 8.55 7.75
N GLY A 76 8.51 8.66 8.85
CA GLY A 76 7.97 8.80 10.19
C GLY A 76 8.59 9.99 10.91
N PHE A 77 7.86 10.53 11.87
CA PHE A 77 8.31 11.64 12.71
C PHE A 77 7.62 11.66 14.07
N VAL A 78 8.25 12.32 15.06
CA VAL A 78 7.65 12.61 16.36
C VAL A 78 6.79 13.88 16.21
N LYS A 79 5.53 13.79 16.59
CA LYS A 79 4.56 14.88 16.45
C LYS A 79 4.66 15.85 17.62
N LYS A 80 5.06 17.08 17.34
CA LYS A 80 5.15 18.18 18.32
C LYS A 80 3.99 19.17 18.24
N THR A 81 3.20 19.16 17.15
CA THR A 81 2.12 20.11 16.87
C THR A 81 0.80 19.37 16.64
N GLN A 82 -0.34 20.07 16.74
CA GLN A 82 -1.66 19.45 16.54
C GLN A 82 -1.88 18.91 15.12
N LYS A 83 -1.48 19.65 14.09
CA LYS A 83 -1.60 19.25 12.68
C LYS A 83 -0.32 18.57 12.19
N THR A 84 -0.46 17.64 11.25
CA THR A 84 0.69 17.04 10.56
C THR A 84 1.37 18.12 9.71
N PRO A 85 2.69 18.32 9.87
CA PRO A 85 3.40 19.38 9.15
C PRO A 85 3.33 19.17 7.63
N LYS A 86 3.04 20.23 6.88
CA LYS A 86 3.00 20.17 5.41
C LYS A 86 4.27 19.60 4.81
N ARG A 87 5.44 19.96 5.37
CA ARG A 87 6.74 19.45 4.93
C ARG A 87 6.81 17.92 4.96
N GLU A 88 6.25 17.27 5.97
CA GLU A 88 6.27 15.82 6.07
C GLU A 88 5.33 15.18 5.04
N ILE A 89 4.19 15.82 4.74
CA ILE A 89 3.27 15.39 3.70
C ILE A 89 3.93 15.49 2.32
N GLU A 90 4.56 16.62 2.01
CA GLU A 90 5.27 16.81 0.74
C GLU A 90 6.44 15.82 0.56
N LYS A 91 7.15 15.51 1.64
CA LYS A 91 8.18 14.47 1.65
C LYS A 91 7.59 13.09 1.34
N ALA A 92 6.43 12.76 1.90
CA ALA A 92 5.73 11.50 1.61
C ALA A 92 5.28 11.43 0.15
N LYS A 93 4.75 12.53 -0.40
CA LYS A 93 4.38 12.62 -1.82
C LYS A 93 5.59 12.41 -2.73
N SER A 94 6.71 13.05 -2.43
CA SER A 94 7.95 12.87 -3.19
C SER A 94 8.42 11.40 -3.19
N TYR A 95 8.36 10.72 -2.05
CA TYR A 95 8.71 9.30 -1.97
C TYR A 95 7.72 8.42 -2.73
N ARG A 96 6.43 8.73 -2.69
CA ARG A 96 5.40 8.05 -3.49
C ARG A 96 5.71 8.18 -4.98
N ASP A 97 5.96 9.39 -5.44
CA ASP A 97 6.19 9.67 -6.87
C ASP A 97 7.45 8.97 -7.38
N ASP A 98 8.52 8.96 -6.57
CA ASP A 98 9.74 8.22 -6.88
C ASP A 98 9.50 6.70 -6.90
N PHE A 99 8.71 6.18 -5.96
CA PHE A 99 8.30 4.78 -5.95
C PHE A 99 7.50 4.41 -7.20
N LEU A 100 6.52 5.24 -7.57
CA LEU A 100 5.67 5.01 -8.75
C LEU A 100 6.48 5.06 -10.06
N LYS A 101 7.43 5.99 -10.19
CA LYS A 101 8.34 6.05 -11.33
C LYS A 101 9.18 4.76 -11.46
N ARG A 102 9.73 4.28 -10.35
CA ARG A 102 10.50 3.02 -10.32
C ARG A 102 9.65 1.80 -10.63
N SER A 103 8.44 1.73 -10.09
CA SER A 103 7.50 0.64 -10.35
C SER A 103 7.05 0.59 -11.80
N LYS A 104 6.78 1.73 -12.43
CA LYS A 104 6.51 1.82 -13.88
C LYS A 104 7.68 1.32 -14.71
N LYS A 105 8.90 1.72 -14.36
CA LYS A 105 10.11 1.27 -15.07
C LYS A 105 10.33 -0.24 -14.95
N MET A 106 9.94 -0.86 -13.83
CA MET A 106 9.99 -2.32 -13.67
C MET A 106 8.94 -3.04 -14.53
N ASN A 107 7.72 -2.50 -14.61
CA ASN A 107 6.67 -3.06 -15.48
C ASN A 107 7.05 -2.98 -16.95
N ASN A 108 7.56 -1.83 -17.40
CA ASN A 108 8.03 -1.68 -18.78
C ASN A 108 9.14 -2.67 -19.13
N LYS A 109 10.06 -2.95 -18.20
CA LYS A 109 11.11 -3.95 -18.43
C LYS A 109 10.58 -5.37 -18.66
N PHE A 110 9.47 -5.73 -17.99
CA PHE A 110 8.83 -7.02 -18.23
C PHE A 110 8.12 -7.05 -19.59
N GLU A 111 7.41 -6.00 -19.95
CA GLU A 111 6.76 -5.88 -21.26
C GLU A 111 7.77 -5.91 -22.41
N ASP A 112 8.89 -5.17 -22.27
CA ASP A 112 9.99 -5.20 -23.24
C ASP A 112 10.58 -6.61 -23.37
N PHE A 113 10.84 -7.28 -22.25
CA PHE A 113 11.32 -8.65 -22.23
C PHE A 113 10.32 -9.62 -22.87
N LEU A 114 9.02 -9.50 -22.52
CA LEU A 114 7.96 -10.33 -23.10
C LEU A 114 7.90 -10.16 -24.62
N ASN A 115 7.88 -8.90 -25.08
CA ASN A 115 7.87 -8.59 -26.51
C ASN A 115 9.10 -9.14 -27.24
N GLU A 116 10.25 -9.16 -26.61
CA GLU A 116 11.46 -9.76 -27.14
C GLU A 116 11.32 -11.30 -27.26
N GLN A 117 10.80 -11.96 -26.23
CA GLN A 117 10.58 -13.42 -26.25
C GLN A 117 9.51 -13.83 -27.28
N LEU A 118 8.47 -13.03 -27.49
CA LEU A 118 7.41 -13.29 -28.47
C LEU A 118 7.85 -13.06 -29.93
N LYS A 119 9.08 -12.59 -30.19
CA LYS A 119 9.68 -12.59 -31.52
C LYS A 119 10.06 -14.01 -32.00
N ASP A 120 10.28 -14.95 -31.07
CA ASP A 120 10.44 -16.35 -31.41
C ASP A 120 9.10 -16.97 -31.80
N PRO A 121 8.91 -17.47 -33.05
CA PRO A 121 7.65 -18.02 -33.50
C PRO A 121 7.19 -19.25 -32.71
N LYS A 122 8.10 -20.02 -32.15
CA LYS A 122 7.80 -21.20 -31.33
C LYS A 122 7.22 -20.78 -29.98
N VAL A 123 7.87 -19.81 -29.32
CA VAL A 123 7.42 -19.25 -28.05
C VAL A 123 6.06 -18.56 -28.24
N LYS A 124 5.92 -17.78 -29.31
CA LYS A 124 4.66 -17.08 -29.62
C LYS A 124 3.52 -18.07 -29.83
N LYS A 125 3.70 -19.13 -30.59
CA LYS A 125 2.68 -20.16 -30.84
C LYS A 125 2.18 -20.77 -29.51
N GLU A 126 3.09 -21.16 -28.63
CA GLU A 126 2.74 -21.74 -27.33
C GLU A 126 2.03 -20.69 -26.45
N TYR A 127 2.50 -19.45 -26.45
CA TYR A 127 1.87 -18.36 -25.71
C TYR A 127 0.43 -18.10 -26.16
N ASP A 128 0.19 -18.02 -27.47
CA ASP A 128 -1.12 -17.77 -28.07
C ASP A 128 -2.11 -18.94 -27.78
N THR A 129 -1.63 -20.20 -27.74
CA THR A 129 -2.46 -21.36 -27.40
C THR A 129 -2.96 -21.31 -25.95
N LEU A 130 -2.27 -20.59 -25.04
CA LEU A 130 -2.66 -20.45 -23.65
C LEU A 130 -3.70 -19.33 -23.42
N GLU A 131 -3.90 -18.44 -24.39
CA GLU A 131 -4.73 -17.25 -24.25
C GLU A 131 -6.15 -17.56 -23.77
N ALA A 132 -6.84 -18.50 -24.41
CA ALA A 132 -8.20 -18.88 -24.04
C ALA A 132 -8.28 -19.42 -22.60
N LYS A 133 -7.28 -20.21 -22.18
CA LYS A 133 -7.21 -20.75 -20.82
C LYS A 133 -7.00 -19.63 -19.79
N TYR A 134 -6.11 -18.70 -20.07
CA TYR A 134 -5.81 -17.60 -19.15
C TYR A 134 -6.95 -16.57 -19.10
N ALA A 135 -7.64 -16.29 -20.21
CA ALA A 135 -8.85 -15.47 -20.23
C ALA A 135 -9.96 -16.06 -19.34
N LEU A 136 -10.14 -17.40 -19.38
CA LEU A 136 -11.08 -18.06 -18.48
C LEU A 136 -10.65 -17.94 -17.01
N ILE A 137 -9.37 -18.15 -16.70
CA ILE A 137 -8.83 -17.99 -15.35
C ILE A 137 -9.06 -16.56 -14.85
N GLU A 138 -8.78 -15.56 -15.66
CA GLU A 138 -8.97 -14.14 -15.33
C GLU A 138 -10.46 -13.84 -15.06
N SER A 139 -11.37 -14.31 -15.90
CA SER A 139 -12.81 -14.13 -15.70
C SER A 139 -13.30 -14.74 -14.38
N ILE A 140 -12.79 -15.91 -14.01
CA ILE A 140 -13.12 -16.56 -12.72
C ILE A 140 -12.58 -15.75 -11.54
N ILE A 141 -11.37 -15.23 -11.62
CA ILE A 141 -10.76 -14.39 -10.58
C ILE A 141 -11.57 -13.11 -10.40
N LEU A 142 -11.95 -12.44 -11.49
CA LEU A 142 -12.75 -11.22 -11.47
C LEU A 142 -14.15 -11.47 -10.89
N ALA A 143 -14.85 -12.54 -11.30
CA ALA A 143 -16.15 -12.90 -10.76
C ALA A 143 -16.10 -13.21 -9.26
N ARG A 144 -15.05 -13.89 -8.78
CA ARG A 144 -14.84 -14.12 -7.34
C ARG A 144 -14.63 -12.82 -6.57
N LYS A 145 -13.87 -11.89 -7.15
CA LYS A 145 -13.61 -10.57 -6.55
C LYS A 145 -14.90 -9.76 -6.42
N GLU A 146 -15.75 -9.75 -7.44
CA GLU A 146 -17.07 -9.09 -7.41
C GLU A 146 -18.01 -9.71 -6.38
N SER A 147 -18.11 -11.03 -6.35
CA SER A 147 -18.94 -11.77 -5.38
C SER A 147 -18.50 -11.46 -3.94
N TYR A 148 -17.21 -11.41 -3.69
CA TYR A 148 -16.66 -11.07 -2.37
C TYR A 148 -16.99 -9.63 -1.98
N THR A 149 -16.86 -8.68 -2.92
CA THR A 149 -17.21 -7.27 -2.71
C THR A 149 -18.71 -7.10 -2.42
N LYS A 150 -19.59 -7.75 -3.20
CA LYS A 150 -21.04 -7.73 -2.99
C LYS A 150 -21.42 -8.30 -1.61
N ARG A 151 -20.78 -9.39 -1.19
CA ARG A 151 -21.02 -10.01 0.14
C ARG A 151 -20.63 -9.08 1.28
N ILE A 152 -19.50 -8.38 1.19
CA ILE A 152 -19.08 -7.40 2.22
C ILE A 152 -20.06 -6.23 2.28
N ILE A 153 -20.52 -5.71 1.14
CA ILE A 153 -21.48 -4.61 1.10
C ILE A 153 -22.82 -5.04 1.73
N SER A 154 -23.29 -6.25 1.47
CA SER A 154 -24.55 -6.77 2.06
C SER A 154 -24.45 -6.95 3.58
N ILE A 155 -23.31 -7.47 4.07
CA ILE A 155 -23.07 -7.61 5.51
C ILE A 155 -23.07 -6.24 6.19
N ASN A 156 -22.38 -5.25 5.62
CA ASN A 156 -22.31 -3.91 6.21
C ASN A 156 -23.68 -3.19 6.25
N ARG A 157 -24.59 -3.47 5.31
CA ARG A 157 -25.96 -2.93 5.36
C ARG A 157 -26.80 -3.50 6.52
N HIS A 158 -26.57 -4.74 6.91
CA HIS A 158 -27.31 -5.37 8.01
C HIS A 158 -26.84 -4.92 9.40
N TYR A 159 -25.65 -4.33 9.53
CA TYR A 159 -25.13 -3.80 10.79
C TYR A 159 -25.39 -2.29 10.98
N THR A 160 -25.99 -1.61 10.00
CA THR A 160 -26.28 -0.15 10.07
C THR A 160 -27.79 0.14 10.09
N SER A 161 -28.61 -0.88 10.22
CA SER A 161 -30.06 -0.80 10.51
C SER A 161 -30.35 -1.28 11.93
#